data_d8ae2a1cd7cda2bb08a9b0440cbc49e2
#
_entry.id   d8ae2a1cd7cda2bb08a9b0440cbc49e2
#
_cell.length_a   1.000
_cell.length_b   1.000
_cell.length_c   1.000
_cell.angle_alpha   90.00
_cell.angle_beta   90.00
_cell.angle_gamma   90.00
#
_symmetry.space_group_name_H-M   'P 1'
#
loop_
_entity.id
_entity.type
_entity.pdbx_description
1 polymer ?
#
loop_
_entity_poly.entity_id
_entity_poly.type
_entity_poly.pdbx_seq_one_letter_code
_entity_poly.pdbx_strand_id
1 'polypeptide(L)'
;MKKLLLSLSLAFFGFYTGCNAAPSLVYYGDTLEWNTEWKRKQCGTLDINENIIEVSGIACSRVTPGYIWMQSDEKEKYIIATTEKGDKRACKVNFTKTIRWDWEDMSGGVYNDTNYLFIGAFGDNEETDGEYSIVYFQEPAIDPENTPEISITPNRIKYVYPDGKNHNNEALMYDNIDQVIYIITKVYYDVCQVFSIPFRLDYGDETQTLTYVCDLGVRSDLGEHAQNKPYKGFHLVTAADISPDGKYILIKNHNNIVATYSWILLFTRGEGESVAETLQRERHPEPLRCYNYEWQGEAICWLDDYTFYTTSDADDGNPPIYKYTKPYPEAVEQTAADPHSAAAKVLSNGTLLIRNGINLYTIDGRKVE
;
A
#
# COMPACT_ATOMS: atom_id res chain seq x y z
N MET A 1 -33.53 5.35 -19.77
CA MET A 1 -34.04 6.14 -18.63
C MET A 1 -32.98 6.06 -17.56
N LYS A 2 -32.15 7.10 -17.43
CA LYS A 2 -31.06 7.16 -16.44
C LYS A 2 -31.67 7.29 -15.06
N LYS A 3 -31.44 6.33 -14.19
CA LYS A 3 -31.75 6.46 -12.75
C LYS A 3 -30.60 7.25 -12.11
N LEU A 4 -30.91 8.49 -11.82
CA LEU A 4 -30.11 9.38 -10.98
C LEU A 4 -30.22 8.87 -9.53
N LEU A 5 -29.21 8.25 -8.99
CA LEU A 5 -29.09 8.05 -7.57
C LEU A 5 -28.59 9.36 -6.96
N LEU A 6 -29.52 10.10 -6.38
CA LEU A 6 -29.23 11.28 -5.58
C LEU A 6 -28.61 10.78 -4.24
N SER A 7 -27.33 10.94 -4.07
CA SER A 7 -26.70 10.86 -2.76
C SER A 7 -27.10 12.10 -1.97
N LEU A 8 -27.93 11.93 -0.97
CA LEU A 8 -28.28 12.98 -0.02
C LEU A 8 -27.15 13.14 1.00
N SER A 9 -26.18 13.99 0.69
CA SER A 9 -25.18 14.44 1.66
C SER A 9 -25.84 15.44 2.61
N LEU A 10 -26.33 14.99 3.74
CA LEU A 10 -26.68 15.86 4.84
C LEU A 10 -25.39 16.23 5.62
N ALA A 11 -24.85 17.41 5.32
CA ALA A 11 -23.79 18.00 6.11
C ALA A 11 -24.31 18.36 7.51
N PHE A 12 -24.04 17.52 8.49
CA PHE A 12 -24.16 17.84 9.91
C PHE A 12 -22.85 18.43 10.41
N PHE A 13 -22.72 19.77 10.33
CA PHE A 13 -21.70 20.49 11.09
C PHE A 13 -22.10 20.53 12.57
N GLY A 14 -21.72 19.48 13.30
CA GLY A 14 -21.76 19.47 14.75
C GLY A 14 -20.38 19.80 15.31
N PHE A 15 -20.21 21.00 15.87
CA PHE A 15 -19.05 21.33 16.69
C PHE A 15 -19.01 20.44 17.92
N TYR A 16 -18.20 19.38 17.89
CA TYR A 16 -17.87 18.58 19.07
C TYR A 16 -16.57 19.14 19.70
N THR A 17 -16.70 20.03 20.67
CA THR A 17 -15.65 20.29 21.66
C THR A 17 -15.73 19.23 22.74
N GLY A 18 -15.16 18.07 22.52
CA GLY A 18 -15.08 16.97 23.47
C GLY A 18 -13.72 16.31 23.38
N CYS A 19 -13.15 15.98 24.51
CA CYS A 19 -11.85 15.36 24.74
C CYS A 19 -11.52 14.30 23.65
N ASN A 20 -10.53 14.61 22.79
CA ASN A 20 -10.13 13.77 21.66
C ASN A 20 -9.31 12.54 22.10
N ALA A 21 -9.93 11.63 22.86
CA ALA A 21 -9.36 10.30 22.97
C ALA A 21 -9.51 9.62 21.59
N ALA A 22 -8.40 9.10 21.06
CA ALA A 22 -8.45 8.31 19.84
C ALA A 22 -9.40 7.12 20.02
N PRO A 23 -10.13 6.75 18.97
CA PRO A 23 -10.99 5.58 19.04
C PRO A 23 -10.21 4.32 19.40
N SER A 24 -10.80 3.42 20.14
CA SER A 24 -10.26 2.08 20.29
C SER A 24 -10.58 1.26 19.05
N LEU A 25 -9.55 0.72 18.40
CA LEU A 25 -9.70 -0.22 17.30
C LEU A 25 -9.82 -1.64 17.86
N VAL A 26 -10.72 -2.42 17.31
CA VAL A 26 -10.93 -3.82 17.70
C VAL A 26 -10.55 -4.73 16.54
N TYR A 27 -9.72 -5.73 16.82
CA TYR A 27 -9.29 -6.75 15.86
C TYR A 27 -9.47 -8.13 16.49
N TYR A 28 -10.17 -9.03 15.82
CA TYR A 28 -10.61 -10.34 16.39
C TYR A 28 -11.29 -10.26 17.76
N GLY A 29 -11.91 -9.14 18.12
CA GLY A 29 -12.55 -8.92 19.41
C GLY A 29 -11.68 -8.27 20.47
N ASP A 30 -10.39 -8.15 20.27
CA ASP A 30 -9.44 -7.51 21.17
C ASP A 30 -9.23 -6.04 20.83
N THR A 31 -9.13 -5.20 21.86
CA THR A 31 -8.82 -3.78 21.69
C THR A 31 -7.33 -3.61 21.46
N LEU A 32 -6.95 -2.97 20.36
CA LEU A 32 -5.58 -2.68 20.02
C LEU A 32 -5.10 -1.35 20.61
N GLU A 33 -3.83 -1.30 21.00
CA GLU A 33 -3.16 -0.07 21.41
C GLU A 33 -2.48 0.61 20.21
N TRP A 34 -2.64 1.94 20.09
CA TRP A 34 -2.08 2.71 19.00
C TRP A 34 -0.54 2.73 19.06
N ASN A 35 0.08 2.37 17.93
CA ASN A 35 1.52 2.55 17.76
C ASN A 35 1.88 4.04 17.78
N THR A 36 2.90 4.40 18.54
CA THR A 36 3.38 5.78 18.68
C THR A 36 4.79 6.01 18.15
N GLU A 37 5.46 4.97 17.65
CA GLU A 37 6.81 5.07 17.10
C GLU A 37 6.81 5.74 15.73
N TRP A 38 5.87 5.38 14.87
CA TRP A 38 5.72 5.97 13.55
C TRP A 38 5.23 7.41 13.65
N LYS A 39 5.95 8.32 12.99
CA LYS A 39 5.63 9.75 12.94
C LYS A 39 5.08 10.10 11.58
N ARG A 40 3.88 10.67 11.56
CA ARG A 40 3.23 11.15 10.35
C ARG A 40 3.49 12.63 10.13
N LYS A 41 3.79 13.01 8.89
CA LYS A 41 3.92 14.39 8.45
C LYS A 41 3.31 14.54 7.05
N GLN A 42 2.50 15.55 6.84
CA GLN A 42 2.12 15.95 5.48
C GLN A 42 3.36 16.47 4.75
N CYS A 43 3.70 15.86 3.64
CA CYS A 43 4.87 16.24 2.83
C CYS A 43 4.47 16.97 1.54
N GLY A 44 3.24 16.78 1.08
CA GLY A 44 2.70 17.41 -0.11
C GLY A 44 1.19 17.43 -0.14
N THR A 45 0.68 17.89 -1.27
CA THR A 45 -0.73 17.89 -1.62
C THR A 45 -0.84 17.61 -3.10
N LEU A 46 -1.64 16.64 -3.49
CA LEU A 46 -1.78 16.27 -4.89
C LEU A 46 -2.61 17.33 -5.62
N ASP A 47 -2.02 17.97 -6.61
CA ASP A 47 -2.76 18.87 -7.51
C ASP A 47 -3.50 18.03 -8.54
N ILE A 48 -4.81 17.88 -8.38
CA ILE A 48 -5.65 17.07 -9.27
C ILE A 48 -5.76 17.64 -10.69
N ASN A 49 -5.47 18.91 -10.92
CA ASN A 49 -5.45 19.47 -12.27
C ASN A 49 -4.20 19.09 -13.06
N GLU A 50 -3.10 18.84 -12.38
CA GLU A 50 -1.82 18.44 -12.98
C GLU A 50 -1.61 16.92 -12.96
N ASN A 51 -2.30 16.18 -12.08
CA ASN A 51 -2.08 14.78 -11.84
C ASN A 51 -3.32 13.94 -12.19
N ILE A 52 -3.87 13.26 -11.21
CA ILE A 52 -4.96 12.30 -11.35
C ILE A 52 -5.94 12.51 -10.19
N ILE A 53 -7.21 12.32 -10.45
CA ILE A 53 -8.28 12.40 -9.44
C ILE A 53 -8.58 10.99 -8.89
N GLU A 54 -9.18 10.92 -7.71
CA GLU A 54 -9.63 9.67 -7.10
C GLU A 54 -8.51 8.60 -7.08
N VAL A 55 -7.39 8.96 -6.39
CA VAL A 55 -6.23 8.06 -6.30
C VAL A 55 -6.55 6.88 -5.42
N SER A 56 -6.58 5.70 -5.99
CA SER A 56 -6.83 4.43 -5.32
C SER A 56 -5.54 3.65 -5.01
N GLY A 57 -4.56 3.64 -5.92
CA GLY A 57 -3.30 2.92 -5.70
C GLY A 57 -2.05 3.75 -5.94
N ILE A 58 -1.01 3.52 -5.13
CA ILE A 58 0.31 4.16 -5.26
C ILE A 58 1.45 3.15 -5.10
N ALA A 59 2.60 3.43 -5.76
CA ALA A 59 3.83 2.68 -5.56
C ALA A 59 5.05 3.61 -5.66
N CYS A 60 6.00 3.51 -4.72
CA CYS A 60 7.26 4.24 -4.84
C CYS A 60 8.11 3.69 -5.97
N SER A 61 8.65 4.60 -6.81
CA SER A 61 9.54 4.22 -7.89
C SER A 61 10.85 3.65 -7.33
N ARG A 62 11.20 2.45 -7.79
CA ARG A 62 12.47 1.77 -7.47
C ARG A 62 13.52 2.04 -8.55
N VAL A 63 13.09 2.34 -9.78
CA VAL A 63 13.98 2.66 -10.92
C VAL A 63 14.43 4.10 -10.86
N THR A 64 13.55 5.03 -10.49
CA THR A 64 13.87 6.46 -10.38
C THR A 64 13.45 6.97 -8.99
N PRO A 65 14.29 6.84 -7.97
CA PRO A 65 13.98 7.23 -6.60
C PRO A 65 13.53 8.69 -6.48
N GLY A 66 12.57 8.94 -5.57
CA GLY A 66 11.99 10.27 -5.33
C GLY A 66 10.68 10.51 -6.06
N TYR A 67 10.21 9.55 -6.85
CA TYR A 67 8.90 9.59 -7.49
C TYR A 67 7.96 8.52 -6.93
N ILE A 68 6.67 8.82 -7.04
CA ILE A 68 5.56 7.93 -6.64
C ILE A 68 4.68 7.75 -7.87
N TRP A 69 4.47 6.50 -8.28
CA TRP A 69 3.49 6.10 -9.27
C TRP A 69 2.11 6.11 -8.65
N MET A 70 1.12 6.52 -9.42
CA MET A 70 -0.27 6.64 -8.98
C MET A 70 -1.22 6.19 -10.07
N GLN A 71 -2.33 5.62 -9.67
CA GLN A 71 -3.47 5.27 -10.51
C GLN A 71 -4.78 5.72 -9.85
N SER A 72 -5.83 5.82 -10.66
CA SER A 72 -7.21 6.12 -10.27
C SER A 72 -8.09 4.89 -10.47
N ASP A 73 -9.14 4.76 -9.70
CA ASP A 73 -10.24 3.81 -9.92
C ASP A 73 -11.22 4.28 -11.01
N GLU A 74 -11.14 5.57 -11.39
CA GLU A 74 -11.88 6.11 -12.51
C GLU A 74 -11.46 5.46 -13.86
N LYS A 75 -12.21 5.73 -14.92
CA LYS A 75 -12.03 5.13 -16.27
C LYS A 75 -10.74 5.52 -16.99
N GLU A 76 -9.73 5.88 -16.23
CA GLU A 76 -8.43 6.27 -16.77
C GLU A 76 -7.66 5.05 -17.31
N LYS A 77 -6.97 5.22 -18.41
CA LYS A 77 -6.18 4.16 -19.07
C LYS A 77 -4.70 4.41 -18.98
N TYR A 78 -4.29 5.12 -17.94
CA TYR A 78 -2.91 5.49 -17.73
C TYR A 78 -2.60 5.56 -16.24
N ILE A 79 -1.35 5.49 -15.92
CA ILE A 79 -0.81 5.85 -14.62
C ILE A 79 0.07 7.07 -14.75
N ILE A 80 0.29 7.76 -13.66
CA ILE A 80 1.19 8.91 -13.60
C ILE A 80 2.28 8.69 -12.56
N ALA A 81 3.37 9.48 -12.67
CA ALA A 81 4.34 9.64 -11.61
C ALA A 81 4.42 11.10 -11.17
N THR A 82 4.54 11.32 -9.87
CA THR A 82 4.78 12.64 -9.25
C THR A 82 5.79 12.51 -8.11
N THR A 83 6.25 13.62 -7.55
CA THR A 83 7.09 13.62 -6.34
C THR A 83 6.23 13.56 -5.07
N GLU A 84 6.86 13.44 -3.90
CA GLU A 84 6.15 13.56 -2.62
C GLU A 84 5.45 14.92 -2.41
N LYS A 85 5.67 15.90 -3.30
CA LYS A 85 5.00 17.21 -3.26
C LYS A 85 3.63 17.18 -3.92
N GLY A 86 3.44 16.29 -4.91
CA GLY A 86 2.18 16.16 -5.64
C GLY A 86 1.83 17.34 -6.55
N ASP A 87 2.75 18.30 -6.74
CA ASP A 87 2.50 19.56 -7.41
C ASP A 87 2.54 19.48 -8.94
N LYS A 88 3.26 18.46 -9.49
CA LYS A 88 3.42 18.30 -10.92
C LYS A 88 3.50 16.83 -11.32
N ARG A 89 2.89 16.52 -12.44
CA ARG A 89 3.08 15.24 -13.12
C ARG A 89 4.47 15.19 -13.75
N ALA A 90 5.27 14.21 -13.35
CA ALA A 90 6.61 13.97 -13.87
C ALA A 90 6.62 13.07 -15.11
N CYS A 91 5.71 12.08 -15.15
CA CYS A 91 5.59 11.14 -16.25
C CYS A 91 4.16 10.63 -16.35
N LYS A 92 3.74 10.26 -17.56
CA LYS A 92 2.49 9.55 -17.84
C LYS A 92 2.78 8.27 -18.61
N VAL A 93 2.24 7.15 -18.16
CA VAL A 93 2.30 5.87 -18.86
C VAL A 93 0.94 5.55 -19.45
N ASN A 94 0.83 5.56 -20.77
CA ASN A 94 -0.36 5.15 -21.49
C ASN A 94 -0.28 3.66 -21.84
N PHE A 95 -1.34 2.90 -21.58
CA PHE A 95 -1.39 1.49 -21.92
C PHE A 95 -1.93 1.29 -23.35
N THR A 96 -1.22 0.49 -24.15
CA THR A 96 -1.57 0.22 -25.55
C THR A 96 -2.65 -0.84 -25.71
N LYS A 97 -2.93 -1.62 -24.67
CA LYS A 97 -4.02 -2.60 -24.62
C LYS A 97 -5.16 -2.07 -23.76
N THR A 98 -6.37 -2.39 -24.14
CA THR A 98 -7.53 -2.17 -23.29
C THR A 98 -7.43 -3.13 -22.10
N ILE A 99 -7.41 -2.56 -20.91
CA ILE A 99 -7.50 -3.27 -19.63
C ILE A 99 -8.88 -2.93 -19.07
N ARG A 100 -9.51 -3.85 -18.35
CA ARG A 100 -10.70 -3.55 -17.60
C ARG A 100 -10.41 -2.33 -16.70
N TRP A 101 -11.30 -1.38 -16.65
CA TRP A 101 -11.31 -0.30 -15.69
C TRP A 101 -11.79 -0.87 -14.33
N ASP A 102 -11.76 -0.14 -13.29
CA ASP A 102 -12.00 -0.56 -11.91
C ASP A 102 -10.69 -1.06 -11.29
N TRP A 103 -9.72 -0.15 -11.34
CA TRP A 103 -8.41 -0.39 -10.78
C TRP A 103 -8.42 0.09 -9.33
N GLU A 104 -7.99 -0.75 -8.42
CA GLU A 104 -8.13 -0.46 -7.01
C GLU A 104 -6.79 -0.15 -6.35
N ASP A 105 -5.81 -1.02 -6.39
CA ASP A 105 -4.54 -0.82 -5.70
C ASP A 105 -3.34 -1.06 -6.61
N MET A 106 -2.18 -0.54 -6.20
CA MET A 106 -0.91 -0.66 -6.90
C MET A 106 0.20 -1.06 -5.94
N SER A 107 1.03 -2.01 -6.32
CA SER A 107 2.25 -2.38 -5.60
C SER A 107 3.45 -2.43 -6.54
N GLY A 108 4.64 -2.25 -5.99
CA GLY A 108 5.90 -2.37 -6.72
C GLY A 108 6.79 -3.47 -6.13
N GLY A 109 7.53 -4.19 -7.00
CA GLY A 109 8.40 -5.24 -6.51
C GLY A 109 9.52 -5.64 -7.46
N VAL A 110 10.38 -6.54 -6.99
CA VAL A 110 11.51 -7.06 -7.75
C VAL A 110 11.28 -8.55 -8.05
N TYR A 111 11.36 -8.92 -9.31
CA TYR A 111 11.32 -10.30 -9.76
C TYR A 111 12.48 -10.56 -10.71
N ASN A 112 13.35 -11.54 -10.40
CA ASN A 112 14.54 -11.86 -11.19
C ASN A 112 15.36 -10.60 -11.54
N ASP A 113 15.75 -9.82 -10.54
CA ASP A 113 16.54 -8.58 -10.66
C ASP A 113 15.88 -7.48 -11.50
N THR A 114 14.60 -7.59 -11.79
CA THR A 114 13.85 -6.61 -12.59
C THR A 114 12.72 -6.01 -11.73
N ASN A 115 12.61 -4.67 -11.76
CA ASN A 115 11.54 -3.97 -11.08
C ASN A 115 10.24 -4.05 -11.89
N TYR A 116 9.15 -4.37 -11.23
CA TYR A 116 7.80 -4.45 -11.79
C TYR A 116 6.84 -3.56 -11.01
N LEU A 117 5.83 -3.06 -11.70
CA LEU A 117 4.63 -2.49 -11.12
C LEU A 117 3.46 -3.46 -11.37
N PHE A 118 2.62 -3.57 -10.36
CA PHE A 118 1.41 -4.40 -10.34
C PHE A 118 0.21 -3.50 -10.09
N ILE A 119 -0.87 -3.69 -10.86
CA ILE A 119 -2.14 -2.96 -10.70
C ILE A 119 -3.24 -3.99 -10.56
N GLY A 120 -4.07 -3.85 -9.55
CA GLY A 120 -5.26 -4.65 -9.33
C GLY A 120 -6.41 -4.14 -10.19
N ALA A 121 -6.66 -4.75 -11.35
CA ALA A 121 -7.83 -4.50 -12.17
C ALA A 121 -8.93 -5.50 -11.76
N PHE A 122 -9.54 -5.28 -10.59
CA PHE A 122 -10.33 -6.28 -9.90
C PHE A 122 -11.45 -5.75 -8.99
N GLY A 123 -11.73 -4.45 -9.01
CA GLY A 123 -12.90 -3.90 -8.34
C GLY A 123 -14.18 -4.55 -8.87
N ASP A 124 -15.13 -4.83 -8.00
CA ASP A 124 -16.43 -5.44 -8.34
C ASP A 124 -17.42 -5.19 -7.21
N ASN A 125 -17.76 -3.93 -7.00
CA ASN A 125 -18.61 -3.48 -5.89
C ASN A 125 -19.97 -4.20 -5.80
N GLU A 126 -20.47 -4.75 -6.93
CA GLU A 126 -21.71 -5.51 -6.98
C GLU A 126 -21.50 -7.04 -7.02
N GLU A 127 -20.25 -7.50 -7.04
CA GLU A 127 -19.86 -8.92 -7.13
C GLU A 127 -20.51 -9.67 -8.29
N THR A 128 -20.60 -9.00 -9.45
CA THR A 128 -21.32 -9.52 -10.64
C THR A 128 -20.47 -9.68 -11.88
N ASP A 129 -19.29 -9.08 -11.92
CA ASP A 129 -18.49 -8.96 -13.15
C ASP A 129 -17.70 -10.23 -13.48
N GLY A 130 -17.04 -10.83 -12.49
CA GLY A 130 -16.30 -12.09 -12.62
C GLY A 130 -15.06 -12.05 -13.52
N GLU A 131 -14.62 -10.87 -13.96
CA GLU A 131 -13.40 -10.68 -14.75
C GLU A 131 -12.34 -9.99 -13.92
N TYR A 132 -11.47 -10.74 -13.29
CA TYR A 132 -10.41 -10.21 -12.45
C TYR A 132 -9.04 -10.40 -13.08
N SER A 133 -8.19 -9.39 -12.93
CA SER A 133 -6.80 -9.52 -13.37
C SER A 133 -5.84 -8.66 -12.56
N ILE A 134 -4.61 -9.15 -12.46
CA ILE A 134 -3.47 -8.36 -12.03
C ILE A 134 -2.73 -7.94 -13.30
N VAL A 135 -2.64 -6.63 -13.52
CA VAL A 135 -1.88 -6.04 -14.62
C VAL A 135 -0.45 -5.83 -14.15
N TYR A 136 0.53 -6.21 -14.96
CA TYR A 136 1.92 -6.02 -14.62
C TYR A 136 2.81 -5.64 -15.81
N PHE A 137 3.84 -4.90 -15.54
CA PHE A 137 4.85 -4.49 -16.53
C PHE A 137 6.15 -4.10 -15.82
N GLN A 138 7.25 -4.11 -16.57
CA GLN A 138 8.52 -3.61 -16.05
C GLN A 138 8.38 -2.11 -15.76
N GLU A 139 8.83 -1.70 -14.58
CA GLU A 139 8.82 -0.30 -14.20
C GLU A 139 9.69 0.52 -15.13
N PRO A 140 9.15 1.55 -15.80
CA PRO A 140 9.95 2.41 -16.66
C PRO A 140 10.73 3.44 -15.84
N ALA A 141 11.86 3.90 -16.40
CA ALA A 141 12.55 5.08 -15.87
C ALA A 141 11.70 6.34 -16.08
N ILE A 142 11.76 7.26 -15.12
CA ILE A 142 11.08 8.56 -15.17
C ILE A 142 12.09 9.61 -15.60
N ASP A 143 11.83 10.26 -16.72
CA ASP A 143 12.61 11.38 -17.24
C ASP A 143 11.64 12.50 -17.65
N PRO A 144 11.33 13.45 -16.75
CA PRO A 144 10.33 14.48 -17.00
C PRO A 144 10.69 15.44 -18.14
N GLU A 145 11.98 15.57 -18.44
CA GLU A 145 12.46 16.49 -19.46
C GLU A 145 12.40 15.90 -20.87
N ASN A 146 12.77 14.62 -21.01
CA ASN A 146 12.92 14.00 -22.32
C ASN A 146 11.78 13.03 -22.66
N THR A 147 11.20 12.35 -21.67
CA THR A 147 10.12 11.36 -21.86
C THR A 147 8.97 11.55 -20.90
N PRO A 148 8.24 12.70 -20.94
CA PRO A 148 7.12 12.96 -20.04
C PRO A 148 5.92 12.05 -20.26
N GLU A 149 5.83 11.43 -21.44
CA GLU A 149 4.82 10.41 -21.76
C GLU A 149 5.46 9.21 -22.45
N ILE A 150 5.07 8.02 -22.03
CA ILE A 150 5.50 6.74 -22.59
C ILE A 150 4.29 5.84 -22.82
N SER A 151 4.43 4.90 -23.75
CA SER A 151 3.40 3.89 -24.05
C SER A 151 3.94 2.50 -23.74
N ILE A 152 3.20 1.73 -22.97
CA ILE A 152 3.58 0.38 -22.56
C ILE A 152 2.48 -0.61 -22.94
N THR A 153 2.88 -1.78 -23.42
CA THR A 153 1.97 -2.92 -23.58
C THR A 153 2.08 -3.79 -22.32
N PRO A 154 1.13 -3.70 -21.39
CA PRO A 154 1.20 -4.45 -20.15
C PRO A 154 0.84 -5.92 -20.38
N ASN A 155 1.26 -6.76 -19.46
CA ASN A 155 0.80 -8.14 -19.31
C ASN A 155 -0.28 -8.21 -18.24
N ARG A 156 -0.97 -9.35 -18.16
CA ARG A 156 -1.98 -9.59 -17.12
C ARG A 156 -2.01 -11.04 -16.68
N ILE A 157 -2.31 -11.25 -15.41
CA ILE A 157 -2.65 -12.54 -14.84
C ILE A 157 -4.16 -12.52 -14.63
N LYS A 158 -4.91 -13.31 -15.38
CA LYS A 158 -6.35 -13.50 -15.16
C LYS A 158 -6.55 -14.52 -14.06
N TYR A 159 -7.54 -14.33 -13.22
CA TYR A 159 -7.79 -15.28 -12.15
C TYR A 159 -9.28 -15.42 -11.78
N VAL A 160 -9.56 -16.47 -11.04
CA VAL A 160 -10.84 -16.77 -10.40
C VAL A 160 -10.59 -17.20 -8.95
N TYR A 161 -11.62 -17.12 -8.14
CA TYR A 161 -11.57 -17.54 -6.74
C TYR A 161 -11.79 -19.05 -6.60
N PRO A 162 -11.18 -19.70 -5.58
CA PRO A 162 -11.29 -21.15 -5.37
C PRO A 162 -12.71 -21.59 -4.97
N ASP A 163 -13.54 -20.69 -4.45
CA ASP A 163 -14.93 -20.96 -4.09
C ASP A 163 -15.92 -20.78 -5.26
N GLY A 164 -15.41 -20.31 -6.41
CA GLY A 164 -16.20 -20.08 -7.62
C GLY A 164 -17.17 -18.91 -7.55
N LYS A 165 -17.01 -18.03 -6.56
CA LYS A 165 -17.80 -16.81 -6.42
C LYS A 165 -17.04 -15.58 -6.94
N ASN A 166 -17.75 -14.49 -7.10
CA ASN A 166 -17.19 -13.17 -7.30
C ASN A 166 -16.93 -12.52 -5.94
N HIS A 167 -15.90 -11.68 -5.88
CA HIS A 167 -15.56 -10.92 -4.68
C HIS A 167 -15.15 -9.51 -5.09
N ASN A 168 -15.59 -8.51 -4.33
CA ASN A 168 -15.02 -7.17 -4.44
C ASN A 168 -13.64 -7.12 -3.77
N ASN A 169 -12.66 -6.57 -4.45
CA ASN A 169 -11.29 -6.44 -3.96
C ASN A 169 -10.82 -5.01 -4.06
N GLU A 170 -9.96 -4.62 -3.14
CA GLU A 170 -9.46 -3.25 -3.09
C GLU A 170 -7.97 -3.18 -2.74
N ALA A 171 -7.35 -4.26 -2.28
CA ALA A 171 -5.96 -4.21 -1.85
C ALA A 171 -5.11 -5.28 -2.54
N LEU A 172 -3.90 -4.87 -2.92
CA LEU A 172 -2.90 -5.71 -3.56
C LEU A 172 -1.53 -5.44 -2.95
N MET A 173 -0.78 -6.48 -2.62
CA MET A 173 0.60 -6.36 -2.16
C MET A 173 1.47 -7.46 -2.76
N TYR A 174 2.74 -7.13 -3.02
CA TYR A 174 3.72 -8.07 -3.55
C TYR A 174 4.84 -8.36 -2.55
N ASP A 175 5.04 -9.63 -2.25
CA ASP A 175 6.16 -10.08 -1.42
C ASP A 175 7.42 -10.34 -2.27
N ASN A 176 8.43 -9.50 -2.08
CA ASN A 176 9.72 -9.62 -2.77
C ASN A 176 10.49 -10.88 -2.37
N ILE A 177 10.24 -11.45 -1.18
CA ILE A 177 10.97 -12.62 -0.65
C ILE A 177 10.45 -13.90 -1.27
N ASP A 178 9.13 -14.12 -1.13
CA ASP A 178 8.49 -15.36 -1.59
C ASP A 178 7.98 -15.23 -3.04
N GLN A 179 8.05 -14.03 -3.64
CA GLN A 179 7.59 -13.73 -5.00
C GLN A 179 6.10 -14.06 -5.20
N VAL A 180 5.29 -13.68 -4.23
CA VAL A 180 3.86 -13.93 -4.17
C VAL A 180 3.08 -12.62 -4.17
N ILE A 181 2.02 -12.58 -4.95
CA ILE A 181 1.03 -11.49 -4.90
C ILE A 181 -0.09 -11.91 -3.96
N TYR A 182 -0.46 -11.01 -3.06
CA TYR A 182 -1.61 -11.16 -2.17
C TYR A 182 -2.69 -10.17 -2.57
N ILE A 183 -3.95 -10.59 -2.48
CA ILE A 183 -5.15 -9.82 -2.80
C ILE A 183 -6.07 -9.89 -1.59
N ILE A 184 -6.65 -8.75 -1.21
CA ILE A 184 -7.54 -8.67 -0.05
C ILE A 184 -8.90 -8.13 -0.50
N THR A 185 -9.96 -8.82 -0.08
CA THR A 185 -11.33 -8.41 -0.39
C THR A 185 -11.77 -7.22 0.46
N LYS A 186 -12.66 -6.41 -0.10
CA LYS A 186 -13.41 -5.36 0.61
C LYS A 186 -14.86 -5.85 0.76
N VAL A 187 -15.30 -6.02 1.98
CA VAL A 187 -16.64 -6.54 2.25
C VAL A 187 -17.39 -5.65 3.24
N TYR A 188 -18.70 -5.50 3.03
CA TYR A 188 -19.53 -4.62 3.84
C TYR A 188 -20.17 -5.31 5.06
N TYR A 189 -20.33 -6.63 5.03
CA TYR A 189 -21.11 -7.36 6.04
C TYR A 189 -20.45 -8.66 6.52
N ASP A 190 -19.21 -8.90 6.16
CA ASP A 190 -18.47 -10.09 6.52
C ASP A 190 -17.00 -9.79 6.82
N VAL A 191 -16.17 -10.78 7.00
CA VAL A 191 -14.72 -10.64 7.19
C VAL A 191 -14.02 -10.49 5.85
N CYS A 192 -13.02 -9.60 5.78
CA CYS A 192 -12.16 -9.52 4.63
C CYS A 192 -11.31 -10.79 4.50
N GLN A 193 -11.18 -11.28 3.28
CA GLN A 193 -10.42 -12.49 2.97
C GLN A 193 -9.14 -12.16 2.24
N VAL A 194 -8.10 -12.92 2.51
CA VAL A 194 -6.81 -12.83 1.82
C VAL A 194 -6.65 -14.01 0.90
N PHE A 195 -6.28 -13.72 -0.33
CA PHE A 195 -5.94 -14.70 -1.35
C PHE A 195 -4.53 -14.47 -1.87
N SER A 196 -3.92 -15.46 -2.48
CA SER A 196 -2.56 -15.35 -3.02
C SER A 196 -2.39 -16.07 -4.34
N ILE A 197 -1.39 -15.62 -5.09
CA ILE A 197 -0.90 -16.27 -6.29
C ILE A 197 0.62 -16.03 -6.43
N PRO A 198 1.44 -17.04 -6.71
CA PRO A 198 2.84 -16.84 -7.05
C PRO A 198 2.97 -15.93 -8.27
N PHE A 199 3.92 -15.01 -8.27
CA PHE A 199 4.19 -14.21 -9.47
C PHE A 199 5.10 -14.99 -10.42
N ARG A 200 4.66 -15.12 -11.68
CA ARG A 200 5.39 -15.79 -12.75
C ARG A 200 5.12 -15.10 -14.09
N LEU A 201 6.09 -15.11 -14.98
CA LEU A 201 5.98 -14.48 -16.31
C LEU A 201 5.38 -15.42 -17.37
N ASP A 202 5.19 -16.69 -17.06
CA ASP A 202 4.81 -17.77 -18.00
C ASP A 202 3.36 -18.22 -17.91
N TYR A 203 2.49 -17.48 -17.24
CA TYR A 203 1.04 -17.79 -17.18
C TYR A 203 0.33 -17.65 -18.53
N GLY A 204 0.84 -16.81 -19.42
CA GLY A 204 0.20 -16.55 -20.72
C GLY A 204 -1.21 -15.95 -20.56
N ASP A 205 -2.14 -16.47 -21.35
CA ASP A 205 -3.56 -16.06 -21.31
C ASP A 205 -4.45 -16.97 -20.45
N GLU A 206 -3.87 -17.97 -19.78
CA GLU A 206 -4.61 -18.92 -18.96
C GLU A 206 -5.15 -18.25 -17.69
N THR A 207 -6.40 -18.58 -17.36
CA THR A 207 -7.02 -18.13 -16.11
C THR A 207 -6.55 -18.99 -14.96
N GLN A 208 -6.00 -18.35 -13.94
CA GLN A 208 -5.45 -19.01 -12.74
C GLN A 208 -6.51 -19.11 -11.65
N THR A 209 -6.36 -20.04 -10.71
CA THR A 209 -7.17 -20.09 -9.51
C THR A 209 -6.33 -19.59 -8.33
N LEU A 210 -6.84 -18.58 -7.61
CA LEU A 210 -6.18 -18.08 -6.41
C LEU A 210 -6.14 -19.13 -5.31
N THR A 211 -5.19 -19.00 -4.40
CA THR A 211 -5.14 -19.78 -3.17
C THR A 211 -5.71 -18.95 -2.02
N TYR A 212 -6.72 -19.48 -1.32
CA TYR A 212 -7.20 -18.86 -0.08
C TYR A 212 -6.11 -18.95 1.01
N VAL A 213 -5.88 -17.83 1.70
CA VAL A 213 -4.86 -17.72 2.76
C VAL A 213 -5.51 -17.70 4.13
N CYS A 214 -6.33 -16.71 4.42
CA CYS A 214 -7.00 -16.55 5.72
C CYS A 214 -8.11 -15.48 5.66
N ASP A 215 -8.93 -15.46 6.71
CA ASP A 215 -9.75 -14.31 7.05
C ASP A 215 -8.92 -13.31 7.86
N LEU A 216 -9.13 -12.02 7.61
CA LEU A 216 -8.59 -10.96 8.46
C LEU A 216 -9.54 -10.67 9.62
N GLY A 217 -8.98 -10.25 10.75
CA GLY A 217 -9.77 -9.81 11.90
C GLY A 217 -10.50 -8.46 11.70
N VAL A 218 -10.36 -7.85 10.53
CA VAL A 218 -11.13 -6.67 10.12
C VAL A 218 -12.53 -7.14 9.73
N ARG A 219 -13.52 -6.66 10.45
CA ARG A 219 -14.92 -7.02 10.22
C ARG A 219 -15.74 -5.79 9.89
N SER A 220 -16.55 -5.90 8.88
CA SER A 220 -17.55 -4.89 8.53
C SER A 220 -18.82 -4.98 9.37
N ASP A 221 -19.06 -6.11 10.01
CA ASP A 221 -20.30 -6.42 10.76
C ASP A 221 -20.33 -5.93 12.21
N LEU A 222 -19.52 -4.96 12.59
CA LEU A 222 -19.56 -4.35 13.93
C LEU A 222 -20.93 -3.73 14.29
N GLY A 223 -21.99 -4.14 13.57
CA GLY A 223 -23.34 -3.63 13.63
C GLY A 223 -23.98 -3.63 15.00
N GLU A 224 -23.85 -4.67 15.81
CA GLU A 224 -24.44 -4.66 17.15
C GLU A 224 -23.56 -3.95 18.19
N HIS A 225 -22.24 -3.99 18.07
CA HIS A 225 -21.32 -3.29 18.95
C HIS A 225 -21.07 -1.84 18.54
N ALA A 226 -21.25 -1.50 17.26
CA ALA A 226 -21.10 -0.15 16.76
C ALA A 226 -22.27 0.77 17.14
N GLN A 227 -23.46 0.24 17.42
CA GLN A 227 -24.64 1.05 17.73
C GLN A 227 -24.51 1.91 18.99
N ASN A 228 -23.62 1.54 19.91
CA ASN A 228 -23.41 2.24 21.19
C ASN A 228 -22.02 2.86 21.35
N LYS A 229 -21.19 2.85 20.31
CA LYS A 229 -19.85 3.45 20.31
C LYS A 229 -19.74 4.56 19.26
N PRO A 230 -18.77 5.51 19.37
CA PRO A 230 -18.66 6.64 18.45
C PRO A 230 -18.36 6.23 16.99
N TYR A 231 -18.12 4.95 16.71
CA TYR A 231 -17.82 4.41 15.39
C TYR A 231 -18.96 3.55 14.88
N LYS A 232 -19.90 4.22 14.23
CA LYS A 232 -20.89 3.56 13.39
C LYS A 232 -20.30 3.44 12.00
N GLY A 233 -20.30 2.26 11.40
CA GLY A 233 -19.87 2.03 10.04
C GLY A 233 -19.00 0.80 9.90
N PHE A 234 -18.72 0.46 8.67
CA PHE A 234 -17.94 -0.70 8.28
C PHE A 234 -16.47 -0.30 8.14
N HIS A 235 -15.60 -1.24 8.45
CA HIS A 235 -14.16 -1.10 8.24
C HIS A 235 -13.83 -1.78 6.93
N LEU A 236 -13.51 -1.00 5.93
CA LEU A 236 -13.25 -1.45 4.58
C LEU A 236 -11.75 -1.42 4.33
N VAL A 237 -11.17 -2.57 3.98
CA VAL A 237 -9.80 -2.63 3.49
C VAL A 237 -9.75 -1.95 2.13
N THR A 238 -8.77 -1.07 1.90
CA THR A 238 -8.64 -0.29 0.68
C THR A 238 -7.27 -0.39 0.02
N ALA A 239 -6.21 -0.66 0.77
CA ALA A 239 -4.87 -0.84 0.20
C ALA A 239 -3.99 -1.70 1.11
N ALA A 240 -2.92 -2.26 0.55
CA ALA A 240 -1.90 -2.98 1.30
C ALA A 240 -0.52 -2.86 0.63
N ASP A 241 0.55 -2.95 1.41
CA ASP A 241 1.89 -3.07 0.87
C ASP A 241 2.84 -3.77 1.84
N ILE A 242 3.91 -4.35 1.31
CA ILE A 242 4.94 -5.06 2.07
C ILE A 242 6.26 -4.30 1.97
N SER A 243 6.95 -4.10 3.11
CA SER A 243 8.25 -3.41 3.11
C SER A 243 9.26 -4.10 2.18
N PRO A 244 10.23 -3.36 1.62
CA PRO A 244 11.23 -3.92 0.71
C PRO A 244 12.00 -5.11 1.27
N ASP A 245 12.27 -5.11 2.60
CA ASP A 245 12.91 -6.23 3.31
C ASP A 245 11.94 -7.39 3.64
N GLY A 246 10.64 -7.22 3.35
CA GLY A 246 9.59 -8.20 3.59
C GLY A 246 9.17 -8.32 5.06
N LYS A 247 9.68 -7.46 5.94
CA LYS A 247 9.47 -7.56 7.39
C LYS A 247 8.13 -7.00 7.85
N TYR A 248 7.68 -5.91 7.24
CA TYR A 248 6.48 -5.20 7.65
C TYR A 248 5.40 -5.30 6.58
N ILE A 249 4.17 -5.58 7.00
CA ILE A 249 2.98 -5.60 6.15
C ILE A 249 2.04 -4.50 6.64
N LEU A 250 1.62 -3.64 5.74
CA LEU A 250 0.64 -2.61 6.00
C LEU A 250 -0.68 -2.97 5.34
N ILE A 251 -1.78 -2.85 6.09
CA ILE A 251 -3.14 -2.97 5.55
C ILE A 251 -3.92 -1.72 5.94
N LYS A 252 -4.30 -0.93 4.95
CA LYS A 252 -5.04 0.31 5.13
C LYS A 252 -6.53 0.05 5.11
N ASN A 253 -7.24 0.84 5.90
CA ASN A 253 -8.68 0.73 6.07
C ASN A 253 -9.31 2.12 6.18
N HIS A 254 -10.55 2.26 5.75
CA HIS A 254 -11.37 3.40 6.08
C HIS A 254 -12.74 2.99 6.62
N ASN A 255 -13.46 3.96 7.17
CA ASN A 255 -14.84 3.77 7.60
C ASN A 255 -15.80 4.40 6.58
N ASN A 256 -16.77 3.64 6.09
CA ASN A 256 -17.70 4.09 5.05
C ASN A 256 -18.79 5.09 5.50
N ILE A 257 -18.99 5.29 6.81
CA ILE A 257 -19.94 6.28 7.34
C ILE A 257 -19.24 7.57 7.73
N VAL A 258 -18.03 7.44 8.30
CA VAL A 258 -17.19 8.57 8.68
C VAL A 258 -15.91 8.50 7.86
N ALA A 259 -16.00 8.95 6.63
CA ALA A 259 -14.94 8.82 5.62
C ALA A 259 -13.58 9.37 6.06
N THR A 260 -13.55 10.27 7.06
CA THR A 260 -12.29 10.74 7.68
C THR A 260 -11.67 9.75 8.67
N TYR A 261 -12.33 8.65 8.97
CA TYR A 261 -11.82 7.63 9.89
C TYR A 261 -11.07 6.56 9.11
N SER A 262 -9.78 6.79 8.93
CA SER A 262 -8.85 5.83 8.34
C SER A 262 -7.82 5.40 9.36
N TRP A 263 -7.29 4.19 9.20
CA TRP A 263 -6.18 3.64 9.97
C TRP A 263 -5.43 2.59 9.16
N ILE A 264 -4.27 2.24 9.65
CA ILE A 264 -3.43 1.22 9.06
C ILE A 264 -3.18 0.16 10.12
N LEU A 265 -3.23 -1.10 9.76
CA LEU A 265 -2.75 -2.21 10.57
C LEU A 265 -1.33 -2.56 10.10
N LEU A 266 -0.39 -2.51 11.02
CA LEU A 266 1.00 -2.90 10.80
C LEU A 266 1.22 -4.29 11.40
N PHE A 267 1.58 -5.24 10.55
CA PHE A 267 1.99 -6.58 10.95
C PHE A 267 3.51 -6.71 10.87
N THR A 268 4.10 -7.38 11.83
CA THR A 268 5.53 -7.69 11.82
C THR A 268 5.72 -9.17 11.52
N ARG A 269 6.38 -9.47 10.38
CA ARG A 269 6.74 -10.82 9.95
C ARG A 269 7.84 -11.38 10.83
N GLY A 270 7.65 -12.58 11.32
CA GLY A 270 8.66 -13.32 12.07
C GLY A 270 9.78 -13.85 11.17
N GLU A 271 10.91 -14.18 11.76
CA GLU A 271 12.04 -14.76 11.03
C GLU A 271 11.65 -16.11 10.43
N GLY A 272 11.78 -16.24 9.10
CA GLY A 272 11.42 -17.45 8.35
C GLY A 272 9.92 -17.68 8.14
N GLU A 273 9.05 -16.79 8.61
CA GLU A 273 7.61 -16.85 8.31
C GLU A 273 7.32 -16.34 6.90
N SER A 274 6.34 -16.94 6.24
CA SER A 274 5.69 -16.36 5.06
C SER A 274 4.71 -15.26 5.49
N VAL A 275 4.30 -14.42 4.54
CA VAL A 275 3.22 -13.43 4.76
C VAL A 275 1.92 -14.14 5.18
N ALA A 276 1.61 -15.29 4.55
CA ALA A 276 0.44 -16.09 4.91
C ALA A 276 0.46 -16.53 6.37
N GLU A 277 1.60 -17.06 6.85
CA GLU A 277 1.76 -17.48 8.25
C GLU A 277 1.67 -16.29 9.20
N THR A 278 2.27 -15.15 8.85
CA THR A 278 2.19 -13.92 9.65
C THR A 278 0.75 -13.45 9.83
N LEU A 279 -0.01 -13.34 8.75
CA LEU A 279 -1.42 -12.89 8.79
C LEU A 279 -2.32 -13.87 9.55
N GLN A 280 -2.06 -15.18 9.44
CA GLN A 280 -2.81 -16.21 10.16
C GLN A 280 -2.51 -16.22 11.66
N ARG A 281 -1.26 -15.94 12.04
CA ARG A 281 -0.79 -15.96 13.42
C ARG A 281 -1.13 -14.71 14.19
N GLU A 282 -0.94 -13.54 13.58
CA GLU A 282 -0.98 -12.25 14.29
C GLU A 282 -2.40 -11.86 14.66
N ARG A 283 -2.63 -11.71 15.96
CA ARG A 283 -3.92 -11.31 16.53
C ARG A 283 -3.92 -9.88 17.08
N HIS A 284 -2.74 -9.27 17.20
CA HIS A 284 -2.57 -7.94 17.75
C HIS A 284 -1.65 -7.10 16.86
N PRO A 285 -2.03 -6.90 15.55
CA PRO A 285 -1.26 -5.99 14.70
C PRO A 285 -1.24 -4.59 15.31
N GLU A 286 -0.21 -3.83 15.02
CA GLU A 286 -0.04 -2.49 15.57
C GLU A 286 -0.86 -1.47 14.76
N PRO A 287 -1.86 -0.81 15.32
CA PRO A 287 -2.63 0.18 14.60
C PRO A 287 -1.88 1.50 14.49
N LEU A 288 -1.80 2.03 13.28
CA LEU A 288 -1.24 3.34 12.96
C LEU A 288 -2.37 4.33 12.64
N ARG A 289 -2.21 5.53 13.13
CA ARG A 289 -3.28 6.52 13.13
C ARG A 289 -3.29 7.39 11.89
N CYS A 290 -4.26 7.21 11.00
CA CYS A 290 -4.60 8.14 9.92
C CYS A 290 -5.85 9.00 10.24
N TYR A 291 -6.54 8.65 11.29
CA TYR A 291 -7.79 9.23 11.76
C TYR A 291 -7.86 10.76 11.66
N ASN A 292 -8.96 11.30 11.11
CA ASN A 292 -9.25 12.71 10.85
C ASN A 292 -8.32 13.43 9.85
N TYR A 293 -7.52 12.73 9.09
CA TYR A 293 -6.54 13.37 8.21
C TYR A 293 -6.65 12.95 6.76
N GLU A 294 -7.23 11.79 6.51
CA GLU A 294 -7.37 11.21 5.19
C GLU A 294 -8.85 10.89 4.95
N TRP A 295 -9.47 11.68 4.08
CA TRP A 295 -10.83 11.42 3.61
C TRP A 295 -10.78 10.22 2.66
N GLN A 296 -11.61 9.18 2.92
CA GLN A 296 -11.55 7.94 2.15
C GLN A 296 -10.09 7.52 1.86
N GLY A 297 -9.34 7.24 2.94
CA GLY A 297 -7.93 6.89 2.80
C GLY A 297 -7.77 5.60 2.03
N GLU A 298 -7.26 5.64 0.79
CA GLU A 298 -7.26 4.49 -0.10
C GLU A 298 -5.87 3.96 -0.44
N ALA A 299 -4.88 4.82 -0.62
CA ALA A 299 -3.59 4.40 -1.14
C ALA A 299 -2.47 4.35 -0.09
N ILE A 300 -1.57 3.36 -0.19
CA ILE A 300 -0.39 3.20 0.68
C ILE A 300 0.77 2.57 -0.09
N CYS A 301 2.01 3.03 0.16
CA CYS A 301 3.20 2.33 -0.36
C CYS A 301 4.44 2.56 0.49
N TRP A 302 5.30 1.55 0.59
CA TRP A 302 6.62 1.66 1.19
C TRP A 302 7.61 2.38 0.27
N LEU A 303 8.37 3.33 0.83
CA LEU A 303 9.57 3.87 0.18
C LEU A 303 10.79 3.01 0.51
N ASP A 304 10.97 2.73 1.78
CA ASP A 304 12.03 1.89 2.36
C ASP A 304 11.52 1.24 3.66
N ASP A 305 12.32 0.47 4.36
CA ASP A 305 11.91 -0.30 5.55
C ASP A 305 11.55 0.58 6.76
N TYR A 306 11.70 1.91 6.65
CA TYR A 306 11.45 2.89 7.72
C TYR A 306 10.54 4.03 7.29
N THR A 307 10.10 4.02 6.04
CA THR A 307 9.33 5.13 5.47
C THR A 307 8.25 4.59 4.51
N PHE A 308 7.03 5.09 4.67
CA PHE A 308 5.96 4.82 3.71
C PHE A 308 5.11 6.08 3.47
N TYR A 309 4.37 6.09 2.38
CA TYR A 309 3.45 7.14 2.02
C TYR A 309 2.02 6.66 2.04
N THR A 310 1.10 7.60 2.30
CA THR A 310 -0.33 7.42 2.08
C THR A 310 -0.90 8.63 1.36
N THR A 311 -1.98 8.41 0.64
CA THR A 311 -2.87 9.45 0.14
C THR A 311 -4.30 8.94 0.20
N SER A 312 -5.24 9.76 -0.22
CA SER A 312 -6.66 9.44 -0.17
C SER A 312 -7.34 9.82 -1.47
N ASP A 313 -8.50 9.22 -1.70
CA ASP A 313 -9.47 9.79 -2.58
C ASP A 313 -9.92 11.16 -2.02
N ALA A 314 -10.26 12.08 -2.89
CA ALA A 314 -10.83 13.36 -2.52
C ALA A 314 -11.90 13.73 -3.52
N ASP A 315 -13.13 13.46 -3.16
CA ASP A 315 -14.33 13.79 -3.96
C ASP A 315 -14.31 15.24 -4.50
N ASP A 316 -13.79 16.20 -3.75
CA ASP A 316 -13.88 17.62 -4.03
C ASP A 316 -12.61 18.40 -3.65
N GLY A 317 -11.43 17.90 -3.96
CA GLY A 317 -10.24 18.67 -3.62
C GLY A 317 -8.90 17.99 -3.88
N ASN A 318 -7.85 18.65 -3.47
CA ASN A 318 -6.50 18.16 -3.59
C ASN A 318 -6.13 17.30 -2.36
N PRO A 319 -6.04 15.97 -2.47
CA PRO A 319 -5.74 15.13 -1.32
C PRO A 319 -4.32 15.36 -0.79
N PRO A 320 -4.12 15.27 0.54
CA PRO A 320 -2.80 15.36 1.12
C PRO A 320 -1.98 14.10 0.83
N ILE A 321 -0.67 14.27 0.68
CA ILE A 321 0.30 13.18 0.70
C ILE A 321 0.93 13.17 2.08
N TYR A 322 0.79 12.08 2.82
CA TYR A 322 1.42 11.89 4.12
C TYR A 322 2.60 10.94 4.02
N LYS A 323 3.64 11.30 4.76
CA LYS A 323 4.84 10.50 4.95
C LYS A 323 4.88 10.02 6.39
N TYR A 324 4.99 8.72 6.56
CA TYR A 324 5.21 8.09 7.86
C TYR A 324 6.65 7.65 7.96
N THR A 325 7.28 7.96 9.09
CA THR A 325 8.67 7.58 9.34
C THR A 325 8.82 6.99 10.72
N LYS A 326 9.65 5.96 10.81
CA LYS A 326 10.16 5.41 12.07
C LYS A 326 11.66 5.74 12.16
N PRO A 327 12.18 6.08 13.33
CA PRO A 327 13.62 6.29 13.47
C PRO A 327 14.40 5.06 12.99
N TYR A 328 15.41 5.31 12.14
CA TYR A 328 16.37 4.25 11.84
C TYR A 328 16.97 3.76 13.16
N PRO A 329 17.20 2.45 13.34
CA PRO A 329 17.96 1.97 14.48
C PRO A 329 19.25 2.76 14.50
N GLU A 330 19.52 3.46 15.62
CA GLU A 330 20.80 4.14 15.78
C GLU A 330 21.87 3.10 15.50
N ALA A 331 22.79 3.42 14.56
CA ALA A 331 23.98 2.61 14.41
C ALA A 331 24.58 2.51 15.80
N VAL A 332 24.62 1.31 16.38
CA VAL A 332 25.17 1.10 17.73
C VAL A 332 26.50 1.84 17.72
N GLU A 333 26.60 2.95 18.46
CA GLU A 333 27.89 3.60 18.69
C GLU A 333 28.77 2.51 19.27
N GLN A 334 29.61 1.92 18.40
CA GLN A 334 30.64 1.04 18.90
C GLN A 334 31.51 1.92 19.80
N THR A 335 31.27 1.83 21.08
CA THR A 335 32.27 2.24 22.10
C THR A 335 33.62 1.78 21.56
N ALA A 336 34.54 2.73 21.39
CA ALA A 336 35.81 2.60 20.73
C ALA A 336 36.43 1.19 20.98
N ALA A 337 36.20 0.32 19.99
CA ALA A 337 36.78 -1.02 20.04
C ALA A 337 38.27 -0.91 19.76
N ASP A 338 39.04 -1.65 20.52
CA ASP A 338 40.45 -1.89 20.36
C ASP A 338 40.86 -1.84 18.87
N PRO A 339 41.83 -1.00 18.45
CA PRO A 339 42.28 -0.89 17.09
C PRO A 339 42.80 -2.21 16.48
N HIS A 340 42.85 -3.28 17.23
CA HIS A 340 43.24 -4.63 16.80
C HIS A 340 42.04 -5.61 16.66
N SER A 341 40.81 -5.19 16.87
CA SER A 341 39.65 -6.07 16.75
C SER A 341 39.12 -6.15 15.31
N ALA A 342 38.47 -7.30 15.01
CA ALA A 342 37.95 -7.71 13.71
C ALA A 342 37.11 -6.66 12.96
N ALA A 343 37.01 -6.81 11.64
CA ALA A 343 36.27 -5.93 10.73
C ALA A 343 34.91 -5.49 11.24
N ALA A 344 34.66 -4.20 11.30
CA ALA A 344 33.42 -3.58 11.77
C ALA A 344 32.56 -3.07 10.61
N LYS A 345 31.25 -3.21 10.68
CA LYS A 345 30.31 -2.59 9.74
C LYS A 345 30.17 -1.10 10.07
N VAL A 346 30.27 -0.24 9.08
CA VAL A 346 30.19 1.22 9.23
C VAL A 346 29.22 1.77 8.19
N LEU A 347 28.26 2.60 8.62
CA LEU A 347 27.41 3.34 7.71
C LEU A 347 28.07 4.70 7.43
N SER A 348 28.37 4.99 6.17
CA SER A 348 28.94 6.26 5.73
C SER A 348 28.14 6.80 4.55
N ASN A 349 27.55 7.99 4.73
CA ASN A 349 26.70 8.63 3.70
C ASN A 349 25.60 7.73 3.14
N GLY A 350 24.93 6.95 4.00
CA GLY A 350 23.88 6.01 3.58
C GLY A 350 24.38 4.72 2.94
N THR A 351 25.70 4.51 2.85
CA THR A 351 26.29 3.29 2.29
C THR A 351 26.89 2.43 3.40
N LEU A 352 26.53 1.15 3.44
CA LEU A 352 27.11 0.18 4.36
C LEU A 352 28.50 -0.22 3.90
N LEU A 353 29.48 0.03 4.74
CA LEU A 353 30.90 -0.29 4.48
C LEU A 353 31.43 -1.23 5.57
N ILE A 354 32.48 -1.96 5.24
CA ILE A 354 33.25 -2.79 6.18
C ILE A 354 34.56 -2.06 6.49
N ARG A 355 34.77 -1.69 7.76
CA ARG A 355 36.04 -1.15 8.23
C ARG A 355 36.94 -2.28 8.67
N ASN A 356 38.15 -2.32 8.13
CA ASN A 356 39.21 -3.21 8.60
C ASN A 356 40.45 -2.35 8.91
N GLY A 357 40.69 -2.11 10.17
CA GLY A 357 41.67 -1.12 10.64
C GLY A 357 41.28 0.29 10.16
N ILE A 358 42.21 0.98 9.49
CA ILE A 358 41.97 2.32 8.92
C ILE A 358 41.31 2.31 7.53
N ASN A 359 41.15 1.14 6.92
CA ASN A 359 40.62 1.01 5.58
C ASN A 359 39.11 0.71 5.60
N LEU A 360 38.38 1.29 4.64
CA LEU A 360 36.99 1.02 4.37
C LEU A 360 36.83 0.19 3.09
N TYR A 361 35.91 -0.73 3.09
CA TYR A 361 35.58 -1.60 1.97
C TYR A 361 34.07 -1.63 1.75
N THR A 362 33.66 -1.77 0.52
CA THR A 362 32.26 -2.09 0.19
C THR A 362 31.93 -3.52 0.62
N ILE A 363 30.66 -3.86 0.69
CA ILE A 363 30.21 -5.22 1.09
C ILE A 363 30.70 -6.33 0.12
N ASP A 364 31.02 -5.98 -1.13
CA ASP A 364 31.61 -6.85 -2.13
C ASP A 364 33.16 -6.88 -2.08
N GLY A 365 33.74 -6.24 -1.07
CA GLY A 365 35.18 -6.31 -0.77
C GLY A 365 36.08 -5.30 -1.50
N ARG A 366 35.53 -4.32 -2.22
CA ARG A 366 36.32 -3.26 -2.85
C ARG A 366 36.70 -2.20 -1.82
N LYS A 367 37.96 -1.82 -1.83
CA LYS A 367 38.48 -0.74 -1.00
C LYS A 367 37.87 0.61 -1.43
N VAL A 368 37.37 1.38 -0.47
CA VAL A 368 36.90 2.75 -0.69
C VAL A 368 38.06 3.69 -0.40
N GLU A 369 38.41 4.53 -1.38
CA GLU A 369 39.50 5.53 -1.27
C GLU A 369 39.09 6.74 -0.40
#